data_f45f4fbb388c5d6ca494b95d20d4d90f
#
_entry.id   f45f4fbb388c5d6ca494b95d20d4d90f
#
_cell.length_a   1.000
_cell.length_b   1.000
_cell.length_c   1.000
_cell.angle_alpha   90.00
_cell.angle_beta   90.00
_cell.angle_gamma   90.00
#
_symmetry.space_group_name_H-M   'P 1'
#
loop_
_entity.id
_entity.type
_entity.pdbx_description
1 polymer ?
#
loop_
_entity_poly.entity_id
_entity_poly.type
_entity_poly.pdbx_seq_one_letter_code
_entity_poly.pdbx_strand_id
1 'polypeptide(L)'
;IEGVEVSVDYKYMCSDPGQTMIKDAIREKGLDGVVVAACSPRMHEPTFRKACSEACMNPYMCEIANIREHCSWVHEKGDATTEKALDLVRMQVEKVKRDRPLNPIKVPVTKKALVIGGGIAGIQAALDIANCGHKVILVEKEPSIGGHMSQLSETFPTLDCSQCILTPRMVEVAQHPNITL
;
A
#
# COMPACT_ATOMS: atom_id res chain seq x y z
N ILE A 1 -13.46 -16.95 24.15
CA ILE A 1 -13.00 -17.71 22.97
C ILE A 1 -11.80 -18.51 23.41
N GLU A 2 -11.83 -19.80 23.13
CA GLU A 2 -10.77 -20.73 23.54
C GLU A 2 -9.43 -20.40 22.84
N GLY A 3 -8.33 -20.41 23.61
CA GLY A 3 -6.98 -20.10 23.12
C GLY A 3 -6.68 -18.61 23.05
N VAL A 4 -7.52 -17.75 23.60
CA VAL A 4 -7.24 -16.32 23.75
C VAL A 4 -6.68 -16.08 25.15
N GLU A 5 -5.39 -15.77 25.25
CA GLU A 5 -4.69 -15.49 26.51
C GLU A 5 -4.85 -14.03 26.95
N VAL A 6 -4.93 -13.11 25.99
CA VAL A 6 -5.05 -11.68 26.24
C VAL A 6 -6.21 -11.11 25.44
N SER A 7 -7.08 -10.36 26.08
CA SER A 7 -8.14 -9.60 25.43
C SER A 7 -8.16 -8.20 26.01
N VAL A 8 -7.86 -7.22 25.17
CA VAL A 8 -7.83 -5.80 25.54
C VAL A 8 -8.57 -4.98 24.49
N ASP A 9 -9.12 -3.87 24.92
CA ASP A 9 -9.71 -2.90 24.00
C ASP A 9 -8.93 -1.58 24.04
N TYR A 10 -8.90 -0.92 22.89
CA TYR A 10 -8.32 0.40 22.74
C TYR A 10 -8.98 1.17 21.61
N LYS A 11 -9.19 2.45 21.84
CA LYS A 11 -10.00 3.28 20.94
C LYS A 11 -9.42 3.42 19.54
N TYR A 12 -8.09 3.41 19.41
CA TYR A 12 -7.36 3.61 18.17
C TYR A 12 -6.20 2.62 18.04
N MET A 13 -6.51 1.33 17.82
CA MET A 13 -5.49 0.26 17.76
C MET A 13 -4.40 0.48 16.70
N CYS A 14 -4.72 1.14 15.59
CA CYS A 14 -3.74 1.46 14.54
C CYS A 14 -2.79 2.62 14.90
N SER A 15 -3.05 3.36 15.99
CA SER A 15 -2.15 4.41 16.48
C SER A 15 -0.90 3.83 17.14
N ASP A 16 0.15 4.65 17.33
CA ASP A 16 1.38 4.21 17.98
C ASP A 16 1.15 3.63 19.39
N PRO A 17 0.32 4.22 20.28
CA PRO A 17 0.00 3.60 21.56
C PRO A 17 -0.69 2.24 21.42
N GLY A 18 -1.64 2.09 20.48
CA GLY A 18 -2.31 0.82 20.22
C GLY A 18 -1.33 -0.25 19.71
N GLN A 19 -0.46 0.10 18.79
CA GLN A 19 0.60 -0.81 18.32
C GLN A 19 1.58 -1.18 19.45
N THR A 20 1.89 -0.24 20.35
CA THR A 20 2.73 -0.51 21.52
C THR A 20 2.08 -1.53 22.43
N MET A 21 0.77 -1.40 22.72
CA MET A 21 0.03 -2.40 23.51
C MET A 21 0.11 -3.80 22.91
N ILE A 22 0.00 -3.92 21.56
CA ILE A 22 0.16 -5.22 20.88
C ILE A 22 1.58 -5.77 21.09
N LYS A 23 2.59 -4.94 20.89
CA LYS A 23 4.01 -5.34 21.03
C LYS A 23 4.34 -5.79 22.45
N ASP A 24 3.84 -5.08 23.43
CA ASP A 24 4.07 -5.39 24.85
C ASP A 24 3.34 -6.69 25.22
N ALA A 25 2.09 -6.87 24.82
CA ALA A 25 1.37 -8.11 25.06
C ALA A 25 2.07 -9.34 24.44
N ILE A 26 2.59 -9.21 23.21
CA ILE A 26 3.37 -10.28 22.56
C ILE A 26 4.58 -10.66 23.40
N ARG A 27 5.36 -9.66 23.85
CA ARG A 27 6.60 -9.88 24.61
C ARG A 27 6.37 -10.41 26.01
N GLU A 28 5.39 -9.84 26.73
CA GLU A 28 5.12 -10.18 28.13
C GLU A 28 4.48 -11.55 28.28
N LYS A 29 3.65 -11.94 27.32
CA LYS A 29 2.89 -13.19 27.38
C LYS A 29 3.40 -14.29 26.47
N GLY A 30 4.39 -13.99 25.61
CA GLY A 30 4.93 -14.97 24.68
C GLY A 30 3.87 -15.46 23.67
N LEU A 31 3.08 -14.54 23.13
CA LEU A 31 1.96 -14.90 22.24
C LEU A 31 2.44 -15.46 20.90
N ASP A 32 1.74 -16.47 20.41
CA ASP A 32 2.01 -17.13 19.13
C ASP A 32 1.28 -16.47 17.94
N GLY A 33 0.23 -15.70 18.21
CA GLY A 33 -0.56 -15.03 17.19
C GLY A 33 -1.35 -13.85 17.73
N VAL A 34 -1.80 -13.00 16.82
CA VAL A 34 -2.57 -11.78 17.14
C VAL A 34 -3.81 -11.71 16.26
N VAL A 35 -4.93 -11.39 16.84
CA VAL A 35 -6.17 -11.03 16.13
C VAL A 35 -6.56 -9.62 16.51
N VAL A 36 -6.66 -8.74 15.51
CA VAL A 36 -7.11 -7.37 15.68
C VAL A 36 -8.56 -7.26 15.21
N ALA A 37 -9.47 -7.09 16.17
CA ALA A 37 -10.89 -6.90 15.86
C ALA A 37 -11.18 -5.40 15.67
N ALA A 38 -11.20 -4.95 14.42
CA ALA A 38 -11.29 -3.52 14.07
C ALA A 38 -11.95 -3.29 12.70
N CYS A 39 -11.41 -2.37 11.93
CA CYS A 39 -11.83 -2.06 10.57
C CYS A 39 -11.28 -3.08 9.55
N SER A 40 -11.58 -2.83 8.27
CA SER A 40 -11.07 -3.65 7.16
C SER A 40 -9.53 -3.79 7.19
N PRO A 41 -8.99 -4.97 6.89
CA PRO A 41 -7.55 -5.20 6.75
C PRO A 41 -6.91 -4.37 5.63
N ARG A 42 -7.71 -3.91 4.67
CA ARG A 42 -7.28 -3.28 3.42
C ARG A 42 -6.31 -2.10 3.60
N MET A 43 -6.45 -1.36 4.71
CA MET A 43 -5.61 -0.19 4.98
C MET A 43 -4.52 -0.47 6.02
N HIS A 44 -4.86 -1.15 7.11
CA HIS A 44 -4.01 -1.24 8.30
C HIS A 44 -3.38 -2.61 8.53
N GLU A 45 -3.60 -3.60 7.67
CA GLU A 45 -2.94 -4.89 7.77
C GLU A 45 -1.41 -4.76 7.79
N PRO A 46 -0.77 -3.98 6.91
CA PRO A 46 0.68 -3.76 6.98
C PRO A 46 1.14 -3.13 8.31
N THR A 47 0.34 -2.24 8.88
CA THR A 47 0.62 -1.59 10.17
C THR A 47 0.71 -2.61 11.30
N PHE A 48 -0.29 -3.48 11.42
CA PHE A 48 -0.32 -4.50 12.46
C PHE A 48 0.72 -5.60 12.24
N ARG A 49 0.93 -6.04 11.00
CA ARG A 49 2.01 -6.98 10.65
C ARG A 49 3.39 -6.42 10.99
N LYS A 50 3.61 -5.13 10.77
CA LYS A 50 4.83 -4.44 11.18
C LYS A 50 4.99 -4.44 12.71
N ALA A 51 3.94 -4.12 13.46
CA ALA A 51 3.98 -4.15 14.93
C ALA A 51 4.33 -5.54 15.47
N CYS A 52 3.76 -6.61 14.88
CA CYS A 52 4.12 -7.99 15.23
C CYS A 52 5.59 -8.28 14.93
N SER A 53 6.08 -7.87 13.76
CA SER A 53 7.49 -8.04 13.37
C SER A 53 8.45 -7.29 14.32
N GLU A 54 8.11 -6.09 14.76
CA GLU A 54 8.88 -5.31 15.74
C GLU A 54 8.89 -5.94 17.14
N ALA A 55 7.91 -6.79 17.43
CA ALA A 55 7.86 -7.61 18.64
C ALA A 55 8.51 -9.00 18.48
N CYS A 56 9.23 -9.24 17.39
CA CYS A 56 9.86 -10.52 17.04
C CYS A 56 8.87 -11.67 16.74
N MET A 57 7.62 -11.36 16.48
CA MET A 57 6.63 -12.33 15.99
C MET A 57 6.64 -12.34 14.45
N ASN A 58 6.42 -13.51 13.83
CA ASN A 58 6.26 -13.57 12.38
C ASN A 58 5.05 -12.72 11.95
N PRO A 59 5.19 -11.78 11.00
CA PRO A 59 4.12 -10.84 10.63
C PRO A 59 2.88 -11.51 10.02
N TYR A 60 3.00 -12.75 9.57
CA TYR A 60 1.88 -13.53 9.03
C TYR A 60 1.09 -14.31 10.10
N MET A 61 1.50 -14.23 11.36
CA MET A 61 0.74 -14.70 12.52
C MET A 61 -0.20 -13.61 13.08
N CYS A 62 -0.60 -12.67 12.22
CA CYS A 62 -1.50 -11.57 12.54
C CYS A 62 -2.70 -11.56 11.60
N GLU A 63 -3.88 -11.67 12.15
CA GLU A 63 -5.14 -11.64 11.42
C GLU A 63 -6.05 -10.48 11.87
N ILE A 64 -6.93 -10.05 11.00
CA ILE A 64 -7.85 -8.94 11.29
C ILE A 64 -9.29 -9.41 11.14
N ALA A 65 -10.05 -9.29 12.22
CA ALA A 65 -11.50 -9.46 12.20
C ALA A 65 -12.17 -8.12 11.85
N ASN A 66 -12.74 -8.03 10.67
CA ASN A 66 -13.45 -6.83 10.24
C ASN A 66 -14.83 -6.74 10.90
N ILE A 67 -14.86 -6.18 12.10
CA ILE A 67 -16.11 -5.98 12.87
C ILE A 67 -16.74 -4.62 12.61
N ARG A 68 -16.10 -3.74 11.87
CA ARG A 68 -16.66 -2.42 11.50
C ARG A 68 -17.48 -2.52 10.23
N GLU A 69 -16.88 -2.77 9.09
CA GLU A 69 -17.56 -2.76 7.79
C GLU A 69 -18.45 -4.00 7.60
N HIS A 70 -18.07 -5.15 8.13
CA HIS A 70 -18.85 -6.38 8.02
C HIS A 70 -19.90 -6.56 9.12
N CYS A 71 -19.89 -5.74 10.18
CA CYS A 71 -20.78 -5.90 11.31
C CYS A 71 -21.44 -4.58 11.72
N SER A 72 -20.72 -3.69 12.41
CA SER A 72 -21.33 -2.52 13.05
C SER A 72 -21.88 -1.46 12.10
N TRP A 73 -21.39 -1.41 10.86
CA TRP A 73 -21.90 -0.45 9.86
C TRP A 73 -23.09 -0.95 9.07
N VAL A 74 -23.30 -2.25 9.01
CA VAL A 74 -24.33 -2.88 8.16
C VAL A 74 -25.46 -3.52 8.96
N HIS A 75 -25.42 -3.42 10.28
CA HIS A 75 -26.44 -3.94 11.18
C HIS A 75 -26.81 -2.90 12.25
N GLU A 76 -28.06 -2.98 12.71
CA GLU A 76 -28.51 -2.22 13.88
C GLU A 76 -27.83 -2.73 15.16
N LYS A 77 -27.71 -1.85 16.15
CA LYS A 77 -27.12 -2.23 17.45
C LYS A 77 -28.05 -3.21 18.18
N GLY A 78 -27.48 -4.30 18.68
CA GLY A 78 -28.21 -5.32 19.42
C GLY A 78 -27.42 -6.60 19.62
N ASP A 79 -28.04 -7.56 20.30
CA ASP A 79 -27.40 -8.82 20.66
C ASP A 79 -27.00 -9.65 19.42
N ALA A 80 -27.84 -9.68 18.40
CA ALA A 80 -27.55 -10.38 17.13
C ALA A 80 -26.30 -9.81 16.44
N THR A 81 -26.09 -8.51 16.51
CA THR A 81 -24.90 -7.86 15.96
C THR A 81 -23.65 -8.18 16.79
N THR A 82 -23.80 -8.28 18.11
CA THR A 82 -22.75 -8.70 19.01
C THR A 82 -22.35 -10.16 18.76
N GLU A 83 -23.32 -11.05 18.60
CA GLU A 83 -23.06 -12.46 18.23
C GLU A 83 -22.32 -12.58 16.90
N LYS A 84 -22.74 -11.81 15.89
CA LYS A 84 -22.01 -11.76 14.62
C LYS A 84 -20.57 -11.28 14.76
N ALA A 85 -20.33 -10.25 15.59
CA ALA A 85 -18.97 -9.78 15.86
C ALA A 85 -18.13 -10.87 16.54
N LEU A 86 -18.71 -11.60 17.50
CA LEU A 86 -18.04 -12.72 18.16
C LEU A 86 -17.69 -13.82 17.15
N ASP A 87 -18.58 -14.15 16.22
CA ASP A 87 -18.33 -15.16 15.19
C ASP A 87 -17.21 -14.73 14.24
N LEU A 88 -17.18 -13.46 13.82
CA LEU A 88 -16.10 -12.92 13.02
C LEU A 88 -14.75 -13.02 13.73
N VAL A 89 -14.71 -12.73 15.03
CA VAL A 89 -13.48 -12.87 15.85
C VAL A 89 -13.10 -14.34 16.02
N ARG A 90 -14.08 -15.23 16.33
CA ARG A 90 -13.84 -16.69 16.43
C ARG A 90 -13.22 -17.25 15.16
N MET A 91 -13.73 -16.88 13.98
CA MET A 91 -13.17 -17.33 12.70
C MET A 91 -11.69 -16.93 12.55
N GLN A 92 -11.33 -15.69 12.93
CA GLN A 92 -9.94 -15.24 12.83
C GLN A 92 -9.04 -15.90 13.88
N VAL A 93 -9.53 -16.14 15.11
CA VAL A 93 -8.80 -16.89 16.13
C VAL A 93 -8.54 -18.33 15.66
N GLU A 94 -9.54 -18.98 15.12
CA GLU A 94 -9.38 -20.34 14.58
C GLU A 94 -8.48 -20.39 13.34
N LYS A 95 -8.44 -19.30 12.56
CA LYS A 95 -7.49 -19.17 11.45
C LYS A 95 -6.06 -19.04 11.96
N VAL A 96 -5.79 -18.09 12.86
CA VAL A 96 -4.44 -17.88 13.44
C VAL A 96 -3.88 -19.15 14.08
N LYS A 97 -4.71 -19.93 14.78
CA LYS A 97 -4.29 -21.23 15.35
C LYS A 97 -3.78 -22.22 14.29
N ARG A 98 -4.19 -22.07 13.05
CA ARG A 98 -3.82 -22.94 11.92
C ARG A 98 -2.80 -22.30 10.98
N ASP A 99 -2.54 -21.00 11.14
CA ASP A 99 -1.53 -20.30 10.35
C ASP A 99 -0.12 -20.84 10.64
N ARG A 100 0.75 -20.67 9.68
CA ARG A 100 2.16 -21.02 9.81
C ARG A 100 3.02 -19.80 9.51
N PRO A 101 4.14 -19.64 10.19
CA PRO A 101 5.10 -18.60 9.86
C PRO A 101 5.50 -18.66 8.38
N LEU A 102 5.30 -17.56 7.67
CA LEU A 102 5.68 -17.44 6.26
C LEU A 102 6.94 -16.60 6.14
N ASN A 103 7.75 -16.91 5.13
CA ASN A 103 8.91 -16.14 4.76
C ASN A 103 8.65 -15.42 3.43
N PRO A 104 8.98 -14.12 3.33
CA PRO A 104 8.87 -13.40 2.07
C PRO A 104 9.70 -14.06 0.96
N ILE A 105 9.07 -14.29 -0.18
CA ILE A 105 9.77 -14.75 -1.38
C ILE A 105 10.49 -13.54 -1.99
N LYS A 106 11.80 -13.64 -2.13
CA LYS A 106 12.61 -12.60 -2.78
C LYS A 106 12.88 -13.01 -4.22
N VAL A 107 12.49 -12.16 -5.15
CA VAL A 107 12.74 -12.34 -6.58
C VAL A 107 13.65 -11.21 -7.08
N PRO A 108 14.57 -11.49 -8.01
CA PRO A 108 15.37 -10.45 -8.64
C PRO A 108 14.46 -9.54 -9.47
N VAL A 109 14.70 -8.24 -9.41
CA VAL A 109 13.99 -7.24 -10.20
C VAL A 109 14.96 -6.56 -11.13
N THR A 110 14.62 -6.50 -12.42
CA THR A 110 15.35 -5.68 -13.39
C THR A 110 15.12 -4.21 -13.09
N LYS A 111 16.16 -3.48 -12.72
CA LYS A 111 16.09 -2.06 -12.36
C LYS A 111 15.97 -1.18 -13.61
N LYS A 112 14.88 -1.35 -14.34
CA LYS A 112 14.53 -0.52 -15.51
C LYS A 112 13.07 -0.11 -15.37
N ALA A 113 12.74 1.11 -15.78
CA ALA A 113 11.37 1.59 -15.82
C ALA A 113 10.81 1.50 -17.25
N LEU A 114 9.55 1.18 -17.36
CA LEU A 114 8.77 1.30 -18.59
C LEU A 114 7.76 2.43 -18.40
N VAL A 115 7.83 3.45 -19.24
CA VAL A 115 6.87 4.55 -19.30
C VAL A 115 6.08 4.42 -20.58
N ILE A 116 4.76 4.34 -20.49
CA ILE A 116 3.87 4.20 -21.64
C ILE A 116 3.12 5.51 -21.84
N GLY A 117 3.37 6.13 -23.00
CA GLY A 117 2.84 7.42 -23.41
C GLY A 117 3.87 8.54 -23.33
N GLY A 118 4.23 9.11 -24.47
CA GLY A 118 5.20 10.18 -24.65
C GLY A 118 4.59 11.60 -24.59
N GLY A 119 3.46 11.79 -23.88
CA GLY A 119 2.95 13.12 -23.55
C GLY A 119 3.81 13.79 -22.46
N ILE A 120 3.50 15.06 -22.11
CA ILE A 120 4.29 15.83 -21.15
C ILE A 120 4.47 15.11 -19.79
N ALA A 121 3.45 14.41 -19.32
CA ALA A 121 3.52 13.64 -18.07
C ALA A 121 4.50 12.46 -18.18
N GLY A 122 4.43 11.69 -19.28
CA GLY A 122 5.36 10.58 -19.53
C GLY A 122 6.80 11.05 -19.76
N ILE A 123 6.97 12.14 -20.50
CA ILE A 123 8.27 12.81 -20.70
C ILE A 123 8.87 13.18 -19.34
N GLN A 124 8.10 13.87 -18.48
CA GLN A 124 8.60 14.30 -17.17
C GLN A 124 8.92 13.11 -16.27
N ALA A 125 8.03 12.11 -16.22
CA ALA A 125 8.27 10.89 -15.43
C ALA A 125 9.54 10.14 -15.90
N ALA A 126 9.73 10.05 -17.23
CA ALA A 126 10.92 9.42 -17.80
C ALA A 126 12.21 10.17 -17.41
N LEU A 127 12.19 11.50 -17.48
CA LEU A 127 13.32 12.34 -17.07
C LEU A 127 13.62 12.20 -15.58
N ASP A 128 12.62 12.28 -14.72
CA ASP A 128 12.81 12.17 -13.26
C ASP A 128 13.44 10.82 -12.87
N ILE A 129 12.93 9.72 -13.43
CA ILE A 129 13.46 8.38 -13.20
C ILE A 129 14.90 8.26 -13.75
N ALA A 130 15.14 8.77 -14.95
CA ALA A 130 16.44 8.71 -15.60
C ALA A 130 17.50 9.56 -14.88
N ASN A 131 17.12 10.74 -14.38
CA ASN A 131 17.96 11.61 -13.56
C ASN A 131 18.33 10.99 -12.20
N CYS A 132 17.47 10.08 -11.67
CA CYS A 132 17.81 9.25 -10.52
C CYS A 132 18.78 8.09 -10.86
N GLY A 133 19.29 8.02 -12.09
CA GLY A 133 20.28 7.02 -12.52
C GLY A 133 19.70 5.70 -13.01
N HIS A 134 18.38 5.59 -13.18
CA HIS A 134 17.72 4.39 -13.66
C HIS A 134 17.50 4.42 -15.17
N LYS A 135 17.64 3.24 -15.81
CA LYS A 135 17.30 3.11 -17.24
C LYS A 135 15.79 3.14 -17.44
N VAL A 136 15.36 3.90 -18.46
CA VAL A 136 13.94 4.07 -18.82
C VAL A 136 13.75 3.66 -20.27
N ILE A 137 12.66 2.94 -20.54
CA ILE A 137 12.12 2.73 -21.87
C ILE A 137 10.84 3.55 -21.94
N LEU A 138 10.82 4.57 -22.79
CA LEU A 138 9.64 5.39 -23.06
C LEU A 138 8.99 4.92 -24.36
N VAL A 139 7.75 4.46 -24.29
CA VAL A 139 7.00 3.96 -25.42
C VAL A 139 5.92 4.96 -25.83
N GLU A 140 5.91 5.35 -27.08
CA GLU A 140 4.85 6.17 -27.69
C GLU A 140 4.28 5.46 -28.92
N LYS A 141 2.97 5.50 -29.08
CA LYS A 141 2.29 4.89 -30.24
C LYS A 141 2.29 5.81 -31.49
N GLU A 142 2.36 7.11 -31.26
CA GLU A 142 2.39 8.09 -32.33
C GLU A 142 3.83 8.27 -32.86
N PRO A 143 4.01 8.79 -34.07
CA PRO A 143 5.34 8.95 -34.68
C PRO A 143 6.23 9.99 -33.97
N SER A 144 5.68 10.77 -33.05
CA SER A 144 6.44 11.73 -32.24
C SER A 144 5.92 11.80 -30.82
N ILE A 145 6.81 12.12 -29.88
CA ILE A 145 6.44 12.44 -28.49
C ILE A 145 5.86 13.85 -28.40
N GLY A 146 5.20 14.18 -27.28
CA GLY A 146 4.58 15.47 -27.01
C GLY A 146 3.10 15.38 -26.68
N GLY A 147 2.41 14.39 -27.21
CA GLY A 147 0.99 14.11 -26.95
C GLY A 147 0.09 15.33 -27.21
N HIS A 148 -0.94 15.52 -26.43
CA HIS A 148 -1.88 16.64 -26.61
C HIS A 148 -1.23 18.01 -26.43
N MET A 149 -0.18 18.11 -25.62
CA MET A 149 0.48 19.41 -25.40
C MET A 149 1.12 19.96 -26.68
N SER A 150 1.54 19.09 -27.60
CA SER A 150 2.06 19.49 -28.90
C SER A 150 1.01 20.11 -29.83
N GLN A 151 -0.27 19.95 -29.52
CA GLN A 151 -1.42 20.43 -30.27
C GLN A 151 -1.99 21.76 -29.72
N LEU A 152 -1.46 22.22 -28.58
CA LEU A 152 -1.90 23.44 -27.91
C LEU A 152 -1.01 24.63 -28.31
N SER A 153 -1.58 25.83 -28.39
CA SER A 153 -0.83 27.07 -28.47
C SER A 153 -0.36 27.52 -27.09
N GLU A 154 -1.24 27.44 -26.11
CA GLU A 154 -1.04 27.94 -24.75
C GLU A 154 -1.57 26.95 -23.72
N THR A 155 -1.06 27.00 -22.49
CA THR A 155 -1.49 26.17 -21.36
C THR A 155 -2.37 26.96 -20.40
N PHE A 156 -3.45 26.34 -19.92
CA PHE A 156 -4.30 26.88 -18.89
C PHE A 156 -3.68 26.59 -17.49
N PRO A 157 -3.79 27.50 -16.49
CA PRO A 157 -4.48 28.81 -16.52
C PRO A 157 -3.56 30.00 -16.86
N THR A 158 -2.25 29.77 -16.97
CA THR A 158 -1.23 30.84 -17.07
C THR A 158 -1.07 31.41 -18.47
N LEU A 159 -1.64 30.72 -19.48
CA LEU A 159 -1.52 31.06 -20.90
C LEU A 159 -0.06 31.08 -21.39
N ASP A 160 0.78 30.24 -20.78
CA ASP A 160 2.16 30.07 -21.23
C ASP A 160 2.20 29.33 -22.59
N CYS A 161 3.18 29.65 -23.40
CA CYS A 161 3.44 28.98 -24.65
C CYS A 161 3.72 27.48 -24.41
N SER A 162 2.86 26.59 -24.90
CA SER A 162 2.98 25.14 -24.71
C SER A 162 4.25 24.58 -25.32
N GLN A 163 4.64 25.04 -26.52
CA GLN A 163 5.87 24.59 -27.19
C GLN A 163 7.14 25.06 -26.46
N CYS A 164 7.10 26.22 -25.83
CA CYS A 164 8.22 26.73 -25.05
C CYS A 164 8.51 25.87 -23.82
N ILE A 165 7.50 25.22 -23.27
CA ILE A 165 7.63 24.26 -22.15
C ILE A 165 7.98 22.87 -22.68
N LEU A 166 7.27 22.40 -23.70
CA LEU A 166 7.34 21.03 -24.18
C LEU A 166 8.66 20.73 -24.94
N THR A 167 9.05 21.60 -25.85
CA THR A 167 10.20 21.34 -26.76
C THR A 167 11.50 21.07 -26.00
N PRO A 168 11.89 21.86 -24.96
CA PRO A 168 13.08 21.55 -24.19
C PRO A 168 13.04 20.16 -23.56
N ARG A 169 11.89 19.76 -23.03
CA ARG A 169 11.71 18.45 -22.39
C ARG A 169 11.78 17.28 -23.40
N MET A 170 11.25 17.48 -24.61
CA MET A 170 11.40 16.50 -25.69
C MET A 170 12.86 16.30 -26.06
N VAL A 171 13.62 17.41 -26.17
CA VAL A 171 15.05 17.37 -26.47
C VAL A 171 15.83 16.67 -25.34
N GLU A 172 15.54 16.99 -24.09
CA GLU A 172 16.16 16.32 -22.94
C GLU A 172 15.93 14.82 -22.97
N VAL A 173 14.70 14.36 -23.23
CA VAL A 173 14.38 12.92 -23.37
C VAL A 173 15.15 12.29 -24.50
N ALA A 174 15.16 12.91 -25.68
CA ALA A 174 15.82 12.36 -26.87
C ALA A 174 17.34 12.25 -26.71
N GLN A 175 17.95 13.09 -25.88
CA GLN A 175 19.40 13.15 -25.65
C GLN A 175 19.83 12.44 -24.36
N HIS A 176 18.90 11.98 -23.52
CA HIS A 176 19.24 11.44 -22.20
C HIS A 176 19.85 10.04 -22.31
N PRO A 177 21.06 9.79 -21.76
CA PRO A 177 21.77 8.52 -21.92
C PRO A 177 21.07 7.31 -21.26
N ASN A 178 20.16 7.55 -20.32
CA ASN A 178 19.39 6.51 -19.64
C ASN A 178 17.98 6.31 -20.21
N ILE A 179 17.58 7.04 -21.24
CA ILE A 179 16.25 6.91 -21.86
C ILE A 179 16.42 6.29 -23.26
N THR A 180 15.60 5.30 -23.52
CA THR A 180 15.41 4.70 -24.84
C THR A 180 13.98 4.99 -25.29
N LEU A 181 13.82 5.64 -26.45
CA LEU A 181 12.54 5.87 -27.13
C LEU A 181 12.22 4.66 -28.03
#